data_eac51bf2634cd33d08976a6a3da40fa0
#
_entry.id   eac51bf2634cd33d08976a6a3da40fa0
#
_cell.length_a   1.000
_cell.length_b   1.000
_cell.length_c   1.000
_cell.angle_alpha   90.00
_cell.angle_beta   90.00
_cell.angle_gamma   90.00
#
_symmetry.space_group_name_H-M   'P 1'
#
loop_
_entity.id
_entity.type
_entity.pdbx_description
1 polymer ?
#
loop_
_entity_poly.entity_id
_entity_poly.type
_entity_poly.pdbx_seq_one_letter_code
_entity_poly.pdbx_strand_id
1 'polypeptide(L)'
;MLQGEREMAGDNKLLGQFDLVGIPPAPRGMPQIEVTFDIDANGIVNVSAKDKASGKQQQIRIQSSGGLSDAEIENMVNDAEKYASADADKKAKVEARNDADSLCYQTEKQLQEHKEKVPEEDQTTIKADIAAVKEAVGDDAVSAEVLQEKIAALRNSSMKIGEAVYKNADGGDGGGGGDGGGDGAGAQQAEYEDVKKEGEGEAKEGEKKS
;
A
#
# COMPACT_ATOMS: atom_id res chain seq x y z
N MET A 1 -3.41 10.19 -13.41
CA MET A 1 -3.88 11.21 -12.46
C MET A 1 -5.39 11.34 -12.60
N LEU A 2 -6.09 11.39 -11.50
CA LEU A 2 -7.55 11.34 -11.43
C LEU A 2 -8.07 12.51 -10.59
N GLN A 3 -9.31 12.93 -10.83
CA GLN A 3 -10.00 13.97 -10.08
C GLN A 3 -11.40 13.48 -9.71
N GLY A 4 -11.78 13.62 -8.43
CA GLY A 4 -13.09 13.22 -7.91
C GLY A 4 -13.01 12.75 -6.47
N GLU A 5 -14.17 12.44 -5.91
CA GLU A 5 -14.36 12.06 -4.51
C GLU A 5 -14.70 10.56 -4.33
N ARG A 6 -14.69 9.76 -5.43
CA ARG A 6 -14.97 8.33 -5.36
C ARG A 6 -13.75 7.55 -4.85
N GLU A 7 -13.98 6.54 -4.02
CA GLU A 7 -12.93 5.69 -3.45
C GLU A 7 -12.13 4.90 -4.49
N MET A 8 -12.79 4.47 -5.56
CA MET A 8 -12.14 3.71 -6.61
C MET A 8 -11.65 4.60 -7.73
N ALA A 9 -10.39 4.42 -8.14
CA ALA A 9 -9.75 5.20 -9.19
C ALA A 9 -10.54 5.23 -10.51
N GLY A 10 -11.09 4.11 -10.93
CA GLY A 10 -11.85 3.99 -12.17
C GLY A 10 -13.17 4.76 -12.21
N ASP A 11 -13.69 5.15 -11.04
CA ASP A 11 -14.94 5.87 -10.90
C ASP A 11 -14.73 7.40 -10.85
N ASN A 12 -13.48 7.87 -10.98
CA ASN A 12 -13.09 9.28 -11.00
C ASN A 12 -12.70 9.74 -12.42
N LYS A 13 -12.70 11.06 -12.63
CA LYS A 13 -12.35 11.67 -13.93
C LYS A 13 -10.85 11.57 -14.19
N LEU A 14 -10.46 10.93 -15.30
CA LEU A 14 -9.06 10.87 -15.72
C LEU A 14 -8.61 12.25 -16.23
N LEU A 15 -7.57 12.82 -15.63
CA LEU A 15 -6.95 14.08 -16.04
C LEU A 15 -5.74 13.86 -16.95
N GLY A 16 -4.97 12.79 -16.70
CA GLY A 16 -3.79 12.46 -17.50
C GLY A 16 -3.13 11.18 -17.02
N GLN A 17 -2.32 10.62 -17.88
CA GLN A 17 -1.57 9.39 -17.64
C GLN A 17 -0.18 9.50 -18.23
N PHE A 18 0.80 8.96 -17.55
CA PHE A 18 2.16 8.79 -18.05
C PHE A 18 2.82 7.57 -17.44
N ASP A 19 3.82 7.05 -18.10
CA ASP A 19 4.54 5.85 -17.66
C ASP A 19 5.97 6.20 -17.27
N LEU A 20 6.41 5.72 -16.11
CA LEU A 20 7.81 5.79 -15.69
C LEU A 20 8.54 4.59 -16.28
N VAL A 21 9.30 4.83 -17.36
CA VAL A 21 9.98 3.78 -18.12
C VAL A 21 11.47 3.68 -17.79
N GLY A 22 12.05 2.51 -18.08
CA GLY A 22 13.50 2.28 -17.95
C GLY A 22 13.97 2.03 -16.52
N ILE A 23 13.07 1.67 -15.61
CA ILE A 23 13.43 1.18 -14.29
C ILE A 23 13.99 -0.23 -14.42
N PRO A 24 15.14 -0.55 -13.79
CA PRO A 24 15.69 -1.90 -13.81
C PRO A 24 14.77 -2.87 -13.05
N PRO A 25 14.66 -4.13 -13.47
CA PRO A 25 13.93 -5.16 -12.72
C PRO A 25 14.50 -5.29 -11.31
N ALA A 26 13.61 -5.35 -10.32
CA ALA A 26 13.98 -5.52 -8.93
C ALA A 26 12.98 -6.46 -8.21
N PRO A 27 13.39 -7.13 -7.13
CA PRO A 27 12.47 -7.91 -6.31
C PRO A 27 11.29 -7.09 -5.80
N ARG A 28 10.15 -7.77 -5.60
CA ARG A 28 8.94 -7.13 -5.05
C ARG A 28 9.25 -6.43 -3.72
N GLY A 29 8.78 -5.17 -3.58
CA GLY A 29 9.00 -4.34 -2.39
C GLY A 29 10.31 -3.53 -2.39
N MET A 30 11.22 -3.76 -3.33
CA MET A 30 12.48 -2.99 -3.43
C MET A 30 12.34 -1.67 -4.17
N PRO A 31 11.56 -1.55 -5.28
CA PRO A 31 11.40 -0.28 -5.97
C PRO A 31 10.72 0.76 -5.07
N GLN A 32 11.31 1.96 -5.00
CA GLN A 32 10.76 3.11 -4.30
C GLN A 32 10.52 4.24 -5.27
N ILE A 33 9.26 4.51 -5.54
CA ILE A 33 8.85 5.56 -6.48
C ILE A 33 8.34 6.76 -5.68
N GLU A 34 8.96 7.90 -5.89
CA GLU A 34 8.53 9.18 -5.35
C GLU A 34 7.67 9.89 -6.38
N VAL A 35 6.46 10.27 -5.99
CA VAL A 35 5.54 11.02 -6.84
C VAL A 35 5.33 12.40 -6.25
N THR A 36 5.60 13.44 -7.04
CA THR A 36 5.47 14.84 -6.62
C THR A 36 4.36 15.50 -7.43
N PHE A 37 3.46 16.16 -6.74
CA PHE A 37 2.41 17.01 -7.31
C PHE A 37 2.73 18.47 -7.01
N ASP A 38 2.75 19.29 -8.05
CA ASP A 38 2.96 20.73 -7.96
C ASP A 38 1.83 21.43 -8.70
N ILE A 39 1.09 22.30 -8.02
CA ILE A 39 -0.04 23.03 -8.56
C ILE A 39 0.28 24.51 -8.55
N ASP A 40 0.33 25.12 -9.73
CA ASP A 40 0.60 26.56 -9.86
C ASP A 40 -0.66 27.39 -9.58
N ALA A 41 -0.47 28.71 -9.48
CA ALA A 41 -1.55 29.66 -9.24
C ALA A 41 -2.63 29.71 -10.35
N ASN A 42 -2.33 29.15 -11.51
CA ASN A 42 -3.27 29.06 -12.63
C ASN A 42 -3.99 27.70 -12.69
N GLY A 43 -3.82 26.86 -11.67
CA GLY A 43 -4.42 25.53 -11.61
C GLY A 43 -3.75 24.51 -12.55
N ILE A 44 -2.55 24.79 -13.06
CA ILE A 44 -1.79 23.82 -13.83
C ILE A 44 -1.13 22.85 -12.87
N VAL A 45 -1.34 21.56 -13.07
CA VAL A 45 -0.78 20.51 -12.24
C VAL A 45 0.41 19.89 -12.96
N ASN A 46 1.59 19.99 -12.35
CA ASN A 46 2.78 19.27 -12.76
C ASN A 46 2.92 18.03 -11.89
N VAL A 47 2.97 16.86 -12.51
CA VAL A 47 3.16 15.59 -11.78
C VAL A 47 4.46 14.97 -12.26
N SER A 48 5.34 14.64 -11.34
CA SER A 48 6.56 13.92 -11.63
C SER A 48 6.63 12.63 -10.82
N ALA A 49 7.18 11.59 -11.43
CA ALA A 49 7.48 10.32 -10.78
C ALA A 49 8.97 10.03 -10.93
N LYS A 50 9.64 9.66 -9.84
CA LYS A 50 11.07 9.37 -9.79
C LYS A 50 11.34 8.06 -9.08
N ASP A 51 12.06 7.17 -9.71
CA ASP A 51 12.63 6.00 -9.05
C ASP A 51 13.87 6.41 -8.23
N LYS A 52 13.81 6.19 -6.91
CA LYS A 52 14.89 6.58 -5.99
C LYS A 52 16.19 5.80 -6.23
N ALA A 53 16.10 4.56 -6.70
CA ALA A 53 17.25 3.72 -6.90
C ALA A 53 18.04 4.08 -8.18
N SER A 54 17.34 4.23 -9.31
CA SER A 54 17.97 4.55 -10.60
C SER A 54 18.09 6.04 -10.86
N GLY A 55 17.36 6.87 -10.11
CA GLY A 55 17.26 8.31 -10.34
C GLY A 55 16.47 8.70 -11.58
N LYS A 56 15.87 7.72 -12.27
CA LYS A 56 15.04 7.99 -13.46
C LYS A 56 13.77 8.70 -13.08
N GLN A 57 13.42 9.70 -13.88
CA GLN A 57 12.26 10.55 -13.65
C GLN A 57 11.49 10.77 -14.94
N GLN A 58 10.18 10.80 -14.83
CA GLN A 58 9.24 11.24 -15.86
C GLN A 58 8.30 12.27 -15.27
N GLN A 59 7.81 13.15 -16.12
CA GLN A 59 6.85 14.18 -15.69
C GLN A 59 5.78 14.41 -16.75
N ILE A 60 4.62 14.83 -16.30
CA ILE A 60 3.53 15.30 -17.14
C ILE A 60 3.04 16.64 -16.61
N ARG A 61 2.69 17.53 -17.54
CA ARG A 61 2.02 18.79 -17.23
C ARG A 61 0.57 18.68 -17.66
N ILE A 62 -0.33 18.86 -16.73
CA ILE A 62 -1.77 18.79 -16.97
C ILE A 62 -2.33 20.20 -16.85
N GLN A 63 -2.78 20.72 -17.97
CA GLN A 63 -3.47 21.98 -18.03
C GLN A 63 -4.98 21.69 -17.94
N SER A 64 -5.57 22.09 -16.83
CA SER A 64 -7.01 22.01 -16.64
C SER A 64 -7.69 22.93 -17.68
N SER A 65 -8.25 22.37 -18.73
CA SER A 65 -9.01 23.14 -19.69
C SER A 65 -10.34 23.59 -19.06
N GLY A 66 -10.29 24.73 -18.36
CA GLY A 66 -11.48 25.42 -17.88
C GLY A 66 -12.01 25.06 -16.48
N GLY A 67 -11.33 24.17 -15.74
CA GLY A 67 -11.82 23.76 -14.40
C GLY A 67 -13.11 22.92 -14.45
N LEU A 68 -13.58 22.51 -13.29
CA LEU A 68 -14.92 21.95 -13.12
C LEU A 68 -15.88 23.11 -12.86
N SER A 69 -17.06 23.08 -13.47
CA SER A 69 -18.15 23.98 -13.07
C SER A 69 -18.68 23.60 -11.68
N ASP A 70 -19.26 24.54 -10.97
CA ASP A 70 -19.87 24.30 -9.66
C ASP A 70 -20.89 23.15 -9.72
N ALA A 71 -21.66 23.07 -10.78
CA ALA A 71 -22.62 21.98 -11.00
C ALA A 71 -21.94 20.60 -11.21
N GLU A 72 -20.78 20.54 -11.86
CA GLU A 72 -20.02 19.31 -12.00
C GLU A 72 -19.43 18.88 -10.65
N ILE A 73 -18.94 19.82 -9.86
CA ILE A 73 -18.43 19.56 -8.50
C ILE A 73 -19.55 19.02 -7.61
N GLU A 74 -20.71 19.67 -7.60
CA GLU A 74 -21.87 19.25 -6.83
C GLU A 74 -22.34 17.83 -7.25
N ASN A 75 -22.37 17.54 -8.52
CA ASN A 75 -22.70 16.19 -9.01
C ASN A 75 -21.67 15.14 -8.55
N MET A 76 -20.38 15.45 -8.60
CA MET A 76 -19.33 14.53 -8.14
C MET A 76 -19.44 14.24 -6.64
N VAL A 77 -19.74 15.25 -5.82
CA VAL A 77 -19.95 15.09 -4.38
C VAL A 77 -21.18 14.23 -4.10
N ASN A 78 -22.31 14.55 -4.75
CA ASN A 78 -23.56 13.79 -4.61
C ASN A 78 -23.39 12.32 -5.07
N ASP A 79 -22.66 12.07 -6.16
CA ASP A 79 -22.37 10.72 -6.63
C ASP A 79 -21.46 9.98 -5.64
N ALA A 80 -20.49 10.64 -5.06
CA ALA A 80 -19.63 10.02 -4.04
C ALA A 80 -20.44 9.61 -2.80
N GLU A 81 -21.33 10.46 -2.29
CA GLU A 81 -22.22 10.14 -1.18
C GLU A 81 -23.18 9.00 -1.52
N LYS A 82 -23.80 9.04 -2.71
CA LYS A 82 -24.74 8.02 -3.19
C LYS A 82 -24.10 6.63 -3.26
N TYR A 83 -22.86 6.55 -3.70
CA TYR A 83 -22.17 5.28 -3.92
C TYR A 83 -21.20 4.91 -2.80
N ALA A 84 -21.11 5.69 -1.72
CA ALA A 84 -20.14 5.52 -0.64
C ALA A 84 -20.10 4.09 -0.09
N SER A 85 -21.25 3.46 0.18
CA SER A 85 -21.31 2.09 0.68
C SER A 85 -20.80 1.07 -0.36
N ALA A 86 -21.25 1.19 -1.61
CA ALA A 86 -20.82 0.27 -2.65
C ALA A 86 -19.32 0.42 -3.00
N ASP A 87 -18.78 1.63 -2.87
CA ASP A 87 -17.36 1.89 -3.08
C ASP A 87 -16.52 1.37 -1.91
N ALA A 88 -17.01 1.51 -0.68
CA ALA A 88 -16.36 0.93 0.50
C ALA A 88 -16.25 -0.61 0.38
N ASP A 89 -17.31 -1.28 -0.07
CA ASP A 89 -17.29 -2.73 -0.30
C ASP A 89 -16.30 -3.13 -1.40
N LYS A 90 -16.26 -2.38 -2.51
CA LYS A 90 -15.28 -2.61 -3.59
C LYS A 90 -13.86 -2.42 -3.10
N LYS A 91 -13.60 -1.34 -2.34
CA LYS A 91 -12.29 -1.03 -1.77
C LYS A 91 -11.85 -2.13 -0.81
N ALA A 92 -12.70 -2.52 0.14
CA ALA A 92 -12.41 -3.59 1.09
C ALA A 92 -12.05 -4.91 0.37
N LYS A 93 -12.75 -5.22 -0.72
CA LYS A 93 -12.46 -6.40 -1.54
C LYS A 93 -11.10 -6.31 -2.23
N VAL A 94 -10.75 -5.16 -2.81
CA VAL A 94 -9.45 -4.94 -3.46
C VAL A 94 -8.31 -4.97 -2.44
N GLU A 95 -8.48 -4.35 -1.29
CA GLU A 95 -7.52 -4.37 -0.19
C GLU A 95 -7.28 -5.81 0.32
N ALA A 96 -8.36 -6.56 0.56
CA ALA A 96 -8.26 -7.96 0.97
C ALA A 96 -7.52 -8.83 -0.07
N ARG A 97 -7.75 -8.59 -1.38
CA ARG A 97 -7.01 -9.28 -2.45
C ARG A 97 -5.52 -8.94 -2.45
N ASN A 98 -5.17 -7.67 -2.30
CA ASN A 98 -3.78 -7.24 -2.24
C ASN A 98 -3.05 -7.82 -1.02
N ASP A 99 -3.72 -7.87 0.14
CA ASP A 99 -3.19 -8.48 1.36
C ASP A 99 -2.98 -9.98 1.17
N ALA A 100 -3.97 -10.67 0.56
CA ALA A 100 -3.89 -12.08 0.24
C ALA A 100 -2.70 -12.41 -0.66
N ASP A 101 -2.52 -11.66 -1.75
CA ASP A 101 -1.40 -11.84 -2.67
C ASP A 101 -0.05 -11.62 -1.99
N SER A 102 0.04 -10.59 -1.15
CA SER A 102 1.25 -10.27 -0.41
C SER A 102 1.59 -11.35 0.59
N LEU A 103 0.61 -11.84 1.33
CA LEU A 103 0.78 -12.91 2.32
C LEU A 103 1.18 -14.24 1.64
N CYS A 104 0.50 -14.61 0.54
CA CYS A 104 0.87 -15.81 -0.23
C CYS A 104 2.32 -15.75 -0.68
N TYR A 105 2.75 -14.62 -1.27
CA TYR A 105 4.13 -14.46 -1.74
C TYR A 105 5.15 -14.57 -0.61
N GLN A 106 4.89 -13.88 0.52
CA GLN A 106 5.78 -13.92 1.68
C GLN A 106 5.85 -15.32 2.29
N THR A 107 4.71 -16.00 2.42
CA THR A 107 4.64 -17.34 3.00
C THR A 107 5.33 -18.38 2.09
N GLU A 108 5.14 -18.30 0.78
CA GLU A 108 5.83 -19.16 -0.19
C GLU A 108 7.35 -18.99 -0.11
N LYS A 109 7.81 -17.74 -0.05
CA LYS A 109 9.23 -17.41 0.08
C LYS A 109 9.82 -17.97 1.37
N GLN A 110 9.17 -17.70 2.51
CA GLN A 110 9.61 -18.21 3.82
C GLN A 110 9.62 -19.74 3.87
N LEU A 111 8.59 -20.38 3.31
CA LEU A 111 8.51 -21.83 3.25
C LEU A 111 9.62 -22.43 2.39
N GLN A 112 10.01 -21.76 1.31
CA GLN A 112 11.11 -22.19 0.46
C GLN A 112 12.47 -21.99 1.15
N GLU A 113 12.69 -20.87 1.83
CA GLU A 113 13.92 -20.56 2.55
C GLU A 113 14.15 -21.49 3.75
N HIS A 114 13.08 -21.92 4.40
CA HIS A 114 13.15 -22.74 5.63
C HIS A 114 12.62 -24.17 5.45
N LYS A 115 12.51 -24.63 4.21
CA LYS A 115 11.90 -25.92 3.87
C LYS A 115 12.44 -27.12 4.70
N GLU A 116 13.74 -27.14 4.95
CA GLU A 116 14.39 -28.21 5.70
C GLU A 116 14.09 -28.19 7.22
N LYS A 117 13.65 -27.05 7.73
CA LYS A 117 13.35 -26.86 9.14
C LYS A 117 11.89 -27.09 9.49
N VAL A 118 11.00 -26.97 8.52
CA VAL A 118 9.55 -27.09 8.71
C VAL A 118 9.12 -28.55 8.48
N PRO A 119 8.39 -29.18 9.43
CA PRO A 119 7.86 -30.53 9.28
C PRO A 119 7.02 -30.67 8.01
N GLU A 120 7.05 -31.84 7.36
CA GLU A 120 6.36 -32.07 6.09
C GLU A 120 4.83 -31.93 6.19
N GLU A 121 4.26 -32.28 7.34
CA GLU A 121 2.84 -32.08 7.64
C GLU A 121 2.47 -30.59 7.63
N ASP A 122 3.28 -29.74 8.28
CA ASP A 122 3.06 -28.30 8.29
C ASP A 122 3.28 -27.67 6.91
N GLN A 123 4.29 -28.12 6.14
CA GLN A 123 4.47 -27.67 4.76
C GLN A 123 3.24 -27.98 3.90
N THR A 124 2.64 -29.15 4.09
CA THR A 124 1.45 -29.57 3.34
C THR A 124 0.26 -28.70 3.69
N THR A 125 0.05 -28.42 4.98
CA THR A 125 -1.02 -27.55 5.45
C THR A 125 -0.86 -26.12 4.90
N ILE A 126 0.34 -25.56 5.01
CA ILE A 126 0.63 -24.20 4.51
C ILE A 126 0.40 -24.10 3.01
N LYS A 127 0.84 -25.09 2.23
CA LYS A 127 0.60 -25.13 0.78
C LYS A 127 -0.88 -25.21 0.42
N ALA A 128 -1.66 -25.98 1.18
CA ALA A 128 -3.09 -26.09 0.99
C ALA A 128 -3.79 -24.75 1.28
N ASP A 129 -3.40 -24.06 2.34
CA ASP A 129 -3.95 -22.74 2.68
C ASP A 129 -3.57 -21.69 1.64
N ILE A 130 -2.33 -21.70 1.14
CA ILE A 130 -1.91 -20.83 0.03
C ILE A 130 -2.77 -21.06 -1.20
N ALA A 131 -3.01 -22.34 -1.57
CA ALA A 131 -3.84 -22.67 -2.72
C ALA A 131 -5.28 -22.20 -2.54
N ALA A 132 -5.86 -22.36 -1.35
CA ALA A 132 -7.20 -21.92 -1.02
C ALA A 132 -7.36 -20.39 -1.06
N VAL A 133 -6.32 -19.64 -0.64
CA VAL A 133 -6.30 -18.17 -0.76
C VAL A 133 -6.18 -17.75 -2.22
N LYS A 134 -5.28 -18.35 -2.99
CA LYS A 134 -5.10 -18.04 -4.43
C LYS A 134 -6.37 -18.31 -5.25
N GLU A 135 -7.05 -19.42 -4.96
CA GLU A 135 -8.34 -19.74 -5.58
C GLU A 135 -9.38 -18.67 -5.28
N ALA A 136 -9.50 -18.26 -4.01
CA ALA A 136 -10.44 -17.21 -3.60
C ALA A 136 -10.11 -15.82 -4.19
N VAL A 137 -8.84 -15.49 -4.36
CA VAL A 137 -8.39 -14.25 -5.05
C VAL A 137 -8.80 -14.28 -6.52
N GLY A 138 -8.73 -15.43 -7.17
CA GLY A 138 -9.11 -15.61 -8.59
C GLY A 138 -10.62 -15.58 -8.86
N ASP A 139 -11.45 -15.73 -7.83
CA ASP A 139 -12.91 -15.73 -7.96
C ASP A 139 -13.50 -14.36 -7.64
N ASP A 140 -14.09 -13.72 -8.64
CA ASP A 140 -14.74 -12.42 -8.50
C ASP A 140 -16.04 -12.47 -7.66
N ALA A 141 -16.64 -13.62 -7.48
CA ALA A 141 -17.85 -13.80 -6.67
C ALA A 141 -17.57 -13.88 -5.16
N VAL A 142 -16.34 -14.14 -4.75
CA VAL A 142 -15.94 -14.24 -3.33
C VAL A 142 -16.03 -12.88 -2.66
N SER A 143 -16.69 -12.82 -1.48
CA SER A 143 -16.77 -11.60 -0.68
C SER A 143 -15.47 -11.31 0.07
N ALA A 144 -15.32 -10.05 0.53
CA ALA A 144 -14.15 -9.64 1.32
C ALA A 144 -14.03 -10.45 2.62
N GLU A 145 -15.16 -10.76 3.28
CA GLU A 145 -15.19 -11.53 4.54
C GLU A 145 -14.63 -12.94 4.34
N VAL A 146 -15.11 -13.67 3.32
CA VAL A 146 -14.64 -15.03 3.02
C VAL A 146 -13.14 -15.03 2.69
N LEU A 147 -12.68 -14.01 1.97
CA LEU A 147 -11.26 -13.87 1.68
C LEU A 147 -10.44 -13.59 2.95
N GLN A 148 -10.93 -12.75 3.85
CA GLN A 148 -10.30 -12.47 5.15
C GLN A 148 -10.22 -13.72 6.05
N GLU A 149 -11.26 -14.58 6.06
CA GLU A 149 -11.21 -15.86 6.78
C GLU A 149 -10.08 -16.76 6.26
N LYS A 150 -9.92 -16.87 4.94
CA LYS A 150 -8.84 -17.65 4.32
C LYS A 150 -7.45 -17.03 4.59
N ILE A 151 -7.34 -15.70 4.58
CA ILE A 151 -6.12 -14.97 4.97
C ILE A 151 -5.77 -15.28 6.43
N ALA A 152 -6.74 -15.28 7.33
CA ALA A 152 -6.53 -15.60 8.74
C ALA A 152 -6.05 -17.06 8.94
N ALA A 153 -6.62 -18.01 8.21
CA ALA A 153 -6.17 -19.40 8.22
C ALA A 153 -4.70 -19.51 7.76
N LEU A 154 -4.34 -18.87 6.64
CA LEU A 154 -2.97 -18.86 6.15
C LEU A 154 -1.99 -18.16 7.11
N ARG A 155 -2.40 -17.07 7.77
CA ARG A 155 -1.59 -16.42 8.81
C ARG A 155 -1.29 -17.39 9.96
N ASN A 156 -2.31 -18.10 10.43
CA ASN A 156 -2.14 -19.07 11.53
C ASN A 156 -1.22 -20.22 11.13
N SER A 157 -1.38 -20.79 9.95
CA SER A 157 -0.48 -21.87 9.48
C SER A 157 0.93 -21.36 9.21
N SER A 158 1.12 -20.13 8.73
CA SER A 158 2.43 -19.53 8.47
C SER A 158 3.25 -19.28 9.75
N MET A 159 2.61 -19.09 10.92
CA MET A 159 3.31 -18.97 12.20
C MET A 159 4.15 -20.20 12.53
N LYS A 160 3.72 -21.38 12.07
CA LYS A 160 4.46 -22.64 12.27
C LYS A 160 5.83 -22.64 11.59
N ILE A 161 6.03 -21.83 10.54
CA ILE A 161 7.36 -21.64 9.93
C ILE A 161 8.30 -20.99 10.96
N GLY A 162 7.85 -19.92 11.61
CA GLY A 162 8.62 -19.24 12.66
C GLY A 162 8.94 -20.15 13.84
N GLU A 163 7.95 -20.91 14.32
CA GLU A 163 8.14 -21.86 15.41
C GLU A 163 9.16 -22.96 15.07
N ALA A 164 9.09 -23.50 13.84
CA ALA A 164 10.01 -24.51 13.38
C ALA A 164 11.45 -23.97 13.24
N VAL A 165 11.59 -22.72 12.78
CA VAL A 165 12.89 -22.05 12.69
C VAL A 165 13.49 -21.81 14.07
N TYR A 166 12.67 -21.36 15.04
CA TYR A 166 13.09 -21.12 16.41
C TYR A 166 13.51 -22.42 17.12
N LYS A 167 12.70 -23.48 17.04
CA LYS A 167 13.02 -24.78 17.65
C LYS A 167 14.32 -25.38 17.11
N ASN A 168 14.60 -25.19 15.84
CA ASN A 168 15.84 -25.65 15.22
C ASN A 168 17.06 -24.74 15.49
N ALA A 169 16.82 -23.47 15.91
CA ALA A 169 17.89 -22.57 16.31
C ALA A 169 18.34 -22.83 17.76
N ASP A 170 17.40 -23.27 18.64
CA ASP A 170 17.68 -23.55 20.06
C ASP A 170 18.21 -24.97 20.29
N GLY A 171 18.13 -25.85 19.27
CA GLY A 171 18.66 -27.23 19.31
C GLY A 171 20.16 -27.39 18.98
N GLY A 172 20.85 -26.31 18.66
CA GLY A 172 22.27 -26.28 18.29
C GLY A 172 23.10 -25.42 19.28
N ASP A 173 23.64 -26.06 20.29
CA ASP A 173 24.61 -25.57 21.27
C ASP A 173 24.03 -25.01 22.58
N GLY A 174 24.09 -25.86 23.61
CA GLY A 174 23.91 -25.44 25.00
C GLY A 174 25.10 -24.63 25.48
N GLY A 175 24.85 -23.41 25.92
CA GLY A 175 25.80 -22.66 26.74
C GLY A 175 25.69 -21.13 26.65
N GLY A 176 25.17 -20.52 27.72
CA GLY A 176 25.52 -19.15 28.04
C GLY A 176 24.37 -18.16 28.07
N GLY A 177 23.89 -17.85 29.25
CA GLY A 177 22.92 -16.82 29.57
C GLY A 177 23.35 -15.43 29.14
N GLY A 178 22.38 -14.57 28.90
CA GLY A 178 22.57 -13.14 28.64
C GLY A 178 21.23 -12.49 28.34
N ASP A 179 20.67 -11.89 29.36
CA ASP A 179 19.66 -10.86 29.37
C ASP A 179 19.76 -9.88 28.21
N GLY A 180 18.63 -9.46 27.61
CA GLY A 180 18.61 -8.31 26.72
C GLY A 180 17.45 -8.23 25.75
N GLY A 181 16.37 -7.59 26.17
CA GLY A 181 15.59 -6.60 25.43
C GLY A 181 15.07 -6.96 24.03
N GLY A 182 13.75 -7.07 23.96
CA GLY A 182 13.01 -7.15 22.72
C GLY A 182 13.26 -6.00 21.77
N ASP A 183 13.13 -6.32 20.50
CA ASP A 183 12.55 -5.37 19.54
C ASP A 183 11.85 -6.15 18.42
N GLY A 184 10.55 -5.94 18.38
CA GLY A 184 9.68 -6.48 17.36
C GLY A 184 10.02 -5.89 16.00
N ALA A 185 10.11 -6.76 15.01
CA ALA A 185 10.12 -6.37 13.62
C ALA A 185 8.80 -5.66 13.29
N GLY A 186 8.83 -4.34 13.42
CA GLY A 186 7.73 -3.47 13.05
C GLY A 186 7.53 -3.50 11.54
N ALA A 187 6.33 -3.84 11.13
CA ALA A 187 5.85 -3.47 9.82
C ALA A 187 6.01 -1.94 9.68
N GLN A 188 6.80 -1.49 8.73
CA GLN A 188 6.91 -0.09 8.38
C GLN A 188 5.59 0.33 7.73
N GLN A 189 4.67 0.86 8.52
CA GLN A 189 3.62 1.73 8.06
C GLN A 189 4.28 2.96 7.47
N ALA A 190 3.99 3.23 6.21
CA ALA A 190 4.35 4.51 5.61
C ALA A 190 3.58 5.61 6.33
N GLU A 191 4.29 6.38 7.14
CA GLU A 191 3.77 7.54 7.84
C GLU A 191 3.68 8.70 6.84
N TYR A 192 2.46 9.14 6.59
CA TYR A 192 2.21 10.38 5.86
C TYR A 192 2.45 11.54 6.82
N GLU A 193 3.56 12.25 6.67
CA GLU A 193 3.75 13.53 7.34
C GLU A 193 2.98 14.62 6.60
N ASP A 194 1.89 15.07 7.21
CA ASP A 194 1.20 16.30 6.85
C ASP A 194 2.07 17.49 7.28
N VAL A 195 2.82 18.06 6.36
CA VAL A 195 3.57 19.31 6.60
C VAL A 195 2.60 20.46 6.64
N LYS A 196 2.02 20.74 7.81
CA LYS A 196 1.36 22.02 8.10
C LYS A 196 2.41 23.12 8.05
N LYS A 197 2.40 23.91 6.98
CA LYS A 197 3.06 25.21 6.96
C LYS A 197 2.29 26.17 7.84
N GLU A 198 2.74 26.36 9.05
CA GLU A 198 2.42 27.54 9.83
C GLU A 198 3.14 28.74 9.20
N GLY A 199 2.35 29.59 8.58
CA GLY A 199 2.77 30.89 8.08
C GLY A 199 2.01 31.97 8.82
N GLU A 200 2.33 32.20 10.09
CA GLU A 200 1.98 33.44 10.78
C GLU A 200 3.04 34.48 10.46
N GLY A 201 2.70 35.40 9.58
CA GLY A 201 3.42 36.65 9.37
C GLY A 201 2.84 37.74 10.26
N GLU A 202 3.57 38.12 11.29
CA GLU A 202 3.29 39.27 12.13
C GLU A 202 3.19 40.55 11.29
N ALA A 203 2.00 41.17 11.36
CA ALA A 203 1.81 42.54 11.01
C ALA A 203 2.36 43.41 12.15
N LYS A 204 3.45 44.11 11.95
CA LYS A 204 3.86 45.21 12.81
C LYS A 204 3.30 46.51 12.26
N GLU A 205 2.37 47.05 13.04
CA GLU A 205 2.01 48.47 13.09
C GLU A 205 3.27 49.33 13.23
N GLY A 206 3.37 50.35 12.45
CA GLY A 206 4.35 51.43 12.54
C GLY A 206 3.63 52.75 12.33
N GLU A 207 3.24 53.35 13.46
CA GLU A 207 2.61 54.65 13.60
C GLU A 207 3.61 55.80 13.39
N LYS A 208 3.14 56.85 12.67
CA LYS A 208 3.40 58.29 12.82
C LYS A 208 4.82 58.87 12.78
N LYS A 209 5.01 59.82 11.95
CA LYS A 209 5.16 61.29 12.13
C LYS A 209 5.97 61.94 11.01
N SER A 210 5.46 62.79 10.34
CA SER A 210 5.56 64.23 10.10
C SER A 210 5.14 64.56 8.70
#